data_e566469502e4ddbdf5abd83039ac7f08
#
_entry.id   e566469502e4ddbdf5abd83039ac7f08
#
_cell.length_a   1.000
_cell.length_b   1.000
_cell.length_c   1.000
_cell.angle_alpha   90.00
_cell.angle_beta   90.00
_cell.angle_gamma   90.00
#
_symmetry.space_group_name_H-M   'P 1'
#
loop_
_entity.id
_entity.type
_entity.pdbx_description
1 polymer ?
#
loop_
_entity_poly.entity_id
_entity_poly.type
_entity_poly.pdbx_seq_one_letter_code
_entity_poly.pdbx_strand_id
1 'polypeptide(L)'
;MWPGVIEQTANGRESYDLPSRLLKDRIVLVQGEVEDSMATSIVAQLLFLEAQDPTKEISMYINSPGGSVTAGLSITDTMNFIKAPVTTIVMGLAASMGTIIASSGEK
;
A
#
# COMPACT_ATOMS: atom_id res chain seq x y z
N MET A 1 -2.76 -1.22 -16.83
CA MET A 1 -1.38 -0.71 -16.92
C MET A 1 -1.28 0.67 -16.32
N TRP A 2 -0.22 0.93 -15.59
CA TRP A 2 0.01 2.21 -14.95
C TRP A 2 0.81 3.13 -15.88
N PRO A 3 0.48 4.42 -15.94
CA PRO A 3 1.29 5.35 -16.72
C PRO A 3 2.68 5.50 -16.12
N GLY A 4 3.65 5.71 -16.98
CA GLY A 4 5.01 5.99 -16.55
C GLY A 4 5.15 7.43 -16.06
N VAL A 5 6.08 7.64 -15.16
CA VAL A 5 6.39 8.96 -14.61
C VAL A 5 7.88 9.22 -14.80
N ILE A 6 8.22 10.40 -15.29
CA ILE A 6 9.60 10.82 -15.45
C ILE A 6 9.85 11.97 -14.49
N GLU A 7 10.87 11.83 -13.66
CA GLU A 7 11.24 12.84 -12.69
C GLU A 7 12.64 13.40 -12.96
N GLN A 8 12.77 14.69 -12.84
CA GLN A 8 14.08 15.35 -12.92
C GLN A 8 14.66 15.41 -11.51
N THR A 9 15.85 14.86 -11.33
CA THR A 9 16.53 14.83 -10.04
C THR A 9 17.92 15.47 -10.16
N ALA A 10 18.60 15.60 -9.03
CA ALA A 10 19.98 16.08 -8.99
C ALA A 10 20.94 15.18 -9.78
N ASN A 11 20.61 13.90 -9.92
CA ASN A 11 21.43 12.92 -10.64
C ASN A 11 20.96 12.71 -12.07
N GLY A 12 20.02 13.53 -12.57
CA GLY A 12 19.47 13.43 -13.90
C GLY A 12 18.01 13.02 -13.88
N ARG A 13 17.55 12.44 -14.99
CA ARG A 13 16.15 12.03 -15.12
C ARG A 13 15.98 10.59 -14.67
N GLU A 14 14.99 10.36 -13.84
CA GLU A 14 14.62 9.04 -13.40
C GLU A 14 13.22 8.70 -13.86
N SER A 15 13.03 7.44 -14.27
CA SER A 15 11.75 6.95 -14.78
C SER A 15 11.14 5.98 -13.79
N TYR A 16 9.87 6.20 -13.45
CA TYR A 16 9.11 5.33 -12.54
C TYR A 16 7.78 4.99 -13.17
N ASP A 17 7.21 3.81 -12.84
CA ASP A 17 5.78 3.64 -13.01
C ASP A 17 5.06 4.37 -11.87
N LEU A 18 3.77 4.62 -12.00
CA LEU A 18 3.05 5.46 -11.05
C LEU A 18 3.02 4.88 -9.63
N PRO A 19 2.75 3.58 -9.41
CA PRO A 19 2.81 3.04 -8.06
C PRO A 19 4.19 3.17 -7.40
N SER A 20 5.27 2.98 -8.15
CA SER A 20 6.62 3.12 -7.61
C SER A 20 6.93 4.57 -7.22
N ARG A 21 6.44 5.53 -7.99
CA ARG A 21 6.61 6.95 -7.66
C ARG A 21 5.84 7.32 -6.40
N LEU A 22 4.61 6.81 -6.27
CA LEU A 22 3.81 7.05 -5.08
C LEU A 22 4.45 6.42 -3.84
N LEU A 23 5.08 5.27 -4.01
CA LEU A 23 5.78 4.60 -2.90
C LEU A 23 6.88 5.47 -2.29
N LYS A 24 7.55 6.29 -3.10
CA LYS A 24 8.55 7.23 -2.58
C LYS A 24 7.94 8.22 -1.60
N ASP A 25 6.67 8.55 -1.75
CA ASP A 25 5.94 9.42 -0.85
C ASP A 25 5.20 8.64 0.24
N ARG A 26 5.53 7.36 0.42
CA ARG A 26 4.95 6.46 1.41
C ARG A 26 3.46 6.22 1.19
N ILE A 27 3.06 6.14 -0.07
CA ILE A 27 1.69 5.85 -0.49
C ILE A 27 1.65 4.45 -1.07
N VAL A 28 0.78 3.61 -0.52
CA VAL A 28 0.58 2.23 -0.96
C VAL A 28 -0.84 2.10 -1.50
N LEU A 29 -0.96 1.56 -2.72
CA LEU A 29 -2.26 1.35 -3.36
C LEU A 29 -2.73 -0.08 -3.16
N VAL A 30 -3.92 -0.24 -2.57
CA VAL A 30 -4.60 -1.52 -2.46
C VAL A 30 -5.74 -1.48 -3.47
N GLN A 31 -5.47 -1.95 -4.68
CA GLN A 31 -6.35 -1.81 -5.83
C GLN A 31 -6.79 -3.16 -6.34
N GLY A 32 -8.10 -3.35 -6.50
CA GLY A 32 -8.64 -4.55 -7.09
C GLY A 32 -8.82 -5.68 -6.09
N GLU A 33 -8.94 -6.91 -6.61
CA GLU A 33 -9.22 -8.07 -5.78
C GLU A 33 -8.05 -8.42 -4.87
N VAL A 34 -8.36 -8.77 -3.63
CA VAL A 34 -7.36 -9.23 -2.66
C VAL A 34 -6.98 -10.67 -2.98
N GLU A 35 -5.77 -10.89 -3.44
CA GLU A 35 -5.24 -12.19 -3.82
C GLU A 35 -3.78 -12.32 -3.36
N ASP A 36 -3.22 -13.53 -3.46
CA ASP A 36 -1.89 -13.81 -2.90
C ASP A 36 -0.77 -12.93 -3.48
N SER A 37 -0.73 -12.76 -4.80
CA SER A 37 0.33 -11.95 -5.41
C SER A 37 0.23 -10.48 -5.05
N MET A 38 -0.98 -9.94 -5.01
CA MET A 38 -1.23 -8.57 -4.59
C MET A 38 -0.84 -8.40 -3.12
N ALA A 39 -1.26 -9.33 -2.26
CA ALA A 39 -0.95 -9.26 -0.83
C ALA A 39 0.56 -9.34 -0.57
N THR A 40 1.28 -10.22 -1.27
CA THR A 40 2.73 -10.30 -1.16
C THR A 40 3.39 -8.98 -1.52
N SER A 41 2.93 -8.34 -2.58
CA SER A 41 3.45 -7.02 -3.00
C SER A 41 3.19 -5.96 -1.94
N ILE A 42 1.97 -5.92 -1.39
CA ILE A 42 1.63 -4.93 -0.36
C ILE A 42 2.45 -5.15 0.91
N VAL A 43 2.58 -6.40 1.36
CA VAL A 43 3.40 -6.73 2.53
C VAL A 43 4.85 -6.29 2.31
N ALA A 44 5.41 -6.58 1.15
CA ALA A 44 6.78 -6.18 0.82
C ALA A 44 6.94 -4.66 0.84
N GLN A 45 5.97 -3.92 0.31
CA GLN A 45 6.01 -2.46 0.31
C GLN A 45 5.96 -1.90 1.74
N LEU A 46 5.09 -2.45 2.59
CA LEU A 46 4.99 -2.02 3.98
C LEU A 46 6.29 -2.27 4.73
N LEU A 47 6.90 -3.43 4.57
CA LEU A 47 8.17 -3.76 5.21
C LEU A 47 9.31 -2.89 4.70
N PHE A 48 9.32 -2.59 3.41
CA PHE A 48 10.32 -1.69 2.81
C PHE A 48 10.22 -0.29 3.41
N LEU A 49 9.01 0.26 3.51
CA LEU A 49 8.79 1.59 4.07
C LEU A 49 9.12 1.63 5.56
N GLU A 50 8.80 0.57 6.28
CA GLU A 50 9.15 0.44 7.70
C GLU A 50 10.67 0.48 7.89
N ALA A 51 11.41 -0.22 7.03
CA ALA A 51 12.87 -0.25 7.10
C ALA A 51 13.49 1.11 6.81
N GLN A 52 12.86 1.90 5.94
CA GLN A 52 13.37 3.23 5.61
C GLN A 52 13.19 4.23 6.75
N ASP A 53 12.01 4.24 7.36
CA ASP A 53 11.72 5.14 8.48
C ASP A 53 10.50 4.63 9.25
N PRO A 54 10.72 3.98 10.41
CA PRO A 54 9.61 3.43 11.18
C PRO A 54 8.78 4.49 11.92
N THR A 55 9.15 5.77 11.83
CA THR A 55 8.42 6.85 12.53
C THR A 55 7.46 7.61 11.63
N LYS A 56 7.63 7.52 10.30
CA LYS A 56 6.81 8.28 9.36
C LYS A 56 5.57 7.50 8.96
N GLU A 57 4.47 8.23 8.81
CA GLU A 57 3.20 7.67 8.42
C GLU A 57 3.24 7.07 7.01
N ILE A 58 2.54 5.95 6.86
CA ILE A 58 2.25 5.31 5.57
C ILE A 58 0.77 5.53 5.28
N SER A 59 0.46 5.96 4.06
CA SER A 59 -0.92 6.14 3.60
C SER A 59 -1.28 5.00 2.66
N MET A 60 -2.35 4.27 2.98
CA MET A 60 -2.88 3.21 2.13
C MET A 60 -4.19 3.65 1.51
N TYR A 61 -4.23 3.73 0.19
CA TYR A 61 -5.44 4.07 -0.57
C TYR A 61 -6.09 2.78 -1.03
N ILE A 62 -7.34 2.56 -0.61
CA ILE A 62 -8.03 1.29 -0.78
C ILE A 62 -9.21 1.45 -1.73
N ASN A 63 -9.22 0.60 -2.78
CA ASN A 63 -10.33 0.48 -3.70
C ASN A 63 -10.43 -1.00 -4.07
N SER A 64 -11.18 -1.78 -3.28
CA SER A 64 -11.18 -3.23 -3.41
C SER A 64 -12.56 -3.82 -3.10
N PRO A 65 -13.03 -4.77 -3.93
CA PRO A 65 -14.26 -5.53 -3.64
C PRO A 65 -14.02 -6.64 -2.60
N GLY A 66 -12.78 -6.84 -2.15
CA GLY A 66 -12.42 -7.93 -1.27
C GLY A 66 -11.73 -9.06 -2.00
N GLY A 67 -11.79 -10.26 -1.44
CA GLY A 67 -11.16 -11.44 -2.05
C GLY A 67 -10.72 -12.44 -0.99
N SER A 68 -9.52 -12.98 -1.14
CA SER A 68 -8.98 -14.03 -0.26
C SER A 68 -8.82 -13.55 1.18
N VAL A 69 -9.38 -14.28 2.12
CA VAL A 69 -9.26 -14.01 3.55
C VAL A 69 -7.82 -14.15 4.01
N THR A 70 -7.14 -15.23 3.59
CA THR A 70 -5.75 -15.48 3.99
C THR A 70 -4.83 -14.38 3.48
N ALA A 71 -4.98 -13.99 2.22
CA ALA A 71 -4.18 -12.92 1.64
C ALA A 71 -4.43 -11.59 2.37
N GLY A 72 -5.70 -11.29 2.66
CA GLY A 72 -6.05 -10.06 3.38
C GLY A 72 -5.50 -10.04 4.79
N LEU A 73 -5.51 -11.17 5.48
CA LEU A 73 -4.95 -11.26 6.84
C LEU A 73 -3.45 -11.01 6.86
N SER A 74 -2.72 -11.43 5.82
CA SER A 74 -1.29 -11.14 5.75
C SER A 74 -1.02 -9.64 5.67
N ILE A 75 -1.89 -8.90 4.99
CA ILE A 75 -1.79 -7.44 4.92
C ILE A 75 -2.08 -6.82 6.29
N THR A 76 -3.21 -7.20 6.92
CA THR A 76 -3.60 -6.61 8.20
C THR A 76 -2.62 -6.97 9.32
N ASP A 77 -2.08 -8.19 9.31
CA ASP A 77 -1.08 -8.59 10.28
C ASP A 77 0.19 -7.75 10.14
N THR A 78 0.61 -7.48 8.91
CA THR A 78 1.77 -6.62 8.65
C THR A 78 1.51 -5.18 9.11
N MET A 79 0.32 -4.64 8.82
CA MET A 79 -0.06 -3.30 9.27
C MET A 79 0.04 -3.17 10.79
N ASN A 80 -0.33 -4.22 11.52
CA ASN A 80 -0.28 -4.22 12.97
C ASN A 80 1.11 -4.51 13.53
N PHE A 81 1.94 -5.20 12.76
CA PHE A 81 3.30 -5.58 13.17
C PHE A 81 4.28 -4.43 13.09
N ILE A 82 4.21 -3.63 12.02
CA ILE A 82 5.16 -2.52 11.80
C ILE A 82 4.91 -1.39 12.79
N LYS A 83 5.96 -0.61 13.07
CA LYS A 83 5.88 0.53 13.99
C LYS A 83 5.35 1.78 13.32
N ALA A 84 5.60 1.94 12.02
CA ALA A 84 5.12 3.10 11.27
C ALA A 84 3.60 3.16 11.35
N PRO A 85 3.01 4.33 11.66
CA PRO A 85 1.55 4.46 11.66
C PRO A 85 1.01 4.34 10.25
N VAL A 86 -0.09 3.61 10.10
CA VAL A 86 -0.72 3.38 8.80
C VAL A 86 -2.10 4.04 8.80
N THR A 87 -2.29 4.99 7.90
CA THR A 87 -3.60 5.62 7.68
C THR A 87 -4.21 5.02 6.43
N THR A 88 -5.48 4.62 6.52
CA THR A 88 -6.20 4.07 5.37
C THR A 88 -7.20 5.09 4.84
N ILE A 89 -7.25 5.24 3.52
CA ILE A 89 -8.19 6.13 2.82
C ILE A 89 -8.94 5.28 1.79
N VAL A 90 -10.25 5.20 1.94
CA VAL A 90 -11.08 4.47 0.98
C VAL A 90 -11.41 5.39 -0.19
N MET A 91 -11.03 4.97 -1.39
CA MET A 91 -11.26 5.70 -2.63
C MET A 91 -12.13 4.83 -3.53
N GLY A 92 -13.43 5.01 -3.42
CA GLY A 92 -14.41 4.24 -4.17
C GLY A 92 -15.01 3.12 -3.37
N LEU A 93 -14.40 1.94 -3.38
CA LEU A 93 -14.99 0.74 -2.79
C LEU A 93 -14.09 0.07 -1.76
N ALA A 94 -14.69 -0.28 -0.61
CA ALA A 94 -14.10 -1.25 0.30
C ALA A 94 -15.22 -2.18 0.74
N ALA A 95 -15.10 -3.45 0.41
CA ALA A 95 -16.11 -4.46 0.72
C ALA A 95 -15.44 -5.75 1.17
N SER A 96 -16.13 -6.52 2.00
CA SER A 96 -15.62 -7.81 2.47
C SER A 96 -14.22 -7.65 3.07
N MET A 97 -13.21 -8.37 2.54
CA MET A 97 -11.83 -8.28 3.03
C MET A 97 -11.22 -6.89 2.87
N GLY A 98 -11.65 -6.13 1.86
CA GLY A 98 -11.25 -4.73 1.69
C GLY A 98 -11.68 -3.87 2.86
N THR A 99 -12.87 -4.11 3.42
CA THR A 99 -13.36 -3.40 4.61
C THR A 99 -12.48 -3.70 5.83
N ILE A 100 -12.07 -4.95 6.00
CA ILE A 100 -11.22 -5.35 7.13
C ILE A 100 -9.87 -4.63 7.04
N ILE A 101 -9.26 -4.59 5.85
CA ILE A 101 -8.01 -3.88 5.63
C ILE A 101 -8.18 -2.39 5.95
N ALA A 102 -9.25 -1.77 5.44
CA ALA A 102 -9.51 -0.35 5.66
C ALA A 102 -9.66 -0.03 7.15
N SER A 103 -10.35 -0.90 7.90
CA SER A 103 -10.59 -0.67 9.33
C SER A 103 -9.38 -0.99 10.21
N SER A 104 -8.34 -1.61 9.67
CA SER A 104 -7.13 -1.96 10.42
C SER A 104 -6.12 -0.82 10.53
N GLY A 105 -6.34 0.27 9.79
CA GLY A 105 -5.46 1.43 9.84
C GLY A 105 -5.72 2.32 11.04
N GLU A 106 -4.75 3.16 11.34
CA GLU A 106 -4.91 4.23 12.32
C GLU A 106 -5.63 5.42 11.68
N LYS A 107 -6.31 6.15 12.49
CA LYS A 107 -7.04 7.33 12.02
C LYS A 107 -6.33 8.61 12.34
#